data_d3a54b0db73cf9762b075156eee6ecd6
#
_entry.id   d3a54b0db73cf9762b075156eee6ecd6
#
_cell.length_a   1.000
_cell.length_b   1.000
_cell.length_c   1.000
_cell.angle_alpha   90.00
_cell.angle_beta   90.00
_cell.angle_gamma   90.00
#
_symmetry.space_group_name_H-M   'P 1'
#
loop_
_entity.id
_entity.type
_entity.pdbx_description
1 polymer ?
#
loop_
_entity_poly.entity_id
_entity_poly.type
_entity_poly.pdbx_seq_one_letter_code
_entity_poly.pdbx_strand_id
1 'polypeptide(L)'
;MYKRQSEYCCEALKKEPFKRYVKETGRQPFIGITQDESFRRENQYNHTGCNVYDGHTIKSQPMGFWPKNEVIQYAVEQRIPICSVYGTPYQDKKGNWYFTGEQRTGCCVCGFGCHLEPVPNRLQRLRTSDNDKHRRMCEGCLQIKNHGMTYEQALNYAGIPTEEVQEDE
;
A
#
# COMPACT_ATOMS: atom_id res chain seq x y z
N MET A 1 -17.51 -2.84 -14.84
CA MET A 1 -16.18 -2.53 -15.43
C MET A 1 -15.10 -3.03 -14.48
N TYR A 2 -14.83 -4.34 -14.49
CA TYR A 2 -13.97 -4.98 -13.49
C TYR A 2 -12.80 -5.68 -14.14
N LYS A 3 -11.58 -5.49 -13.58
CA LYS A 3 -10.36 -6.26 -13.78
C LYS A 3 -9.49 -5.91 -14.99
N ARG A 4 -9.20 -4.62 -15.18
CA ARG A 4 -8.04 -4.23 -16.01
C ARG A 4 -6.71 -4.30 -15.24
N GLN A 5 -6.76 -4.57 -13.93
CA GLN A 5 -5.58 -4.71 -13.07
C GLN A 5 -5.38 -6.17 -12.66
N SER A 6 -4.14 -6.61 -12.70
CA SER A 6 -3.72 -7.96 -12.37
C SER A 6 -2.92 -7.99 -11.05
N GLU A 7 -3.12 -9.03 -10.24
CA GLU A 7 -2.29 -9.30 -9.05
C GLU A 7 -0.91 -9.90 -9.41
N TYR A 8 -0.64 -10.14 -10.70
CA TYR A 8 0.58 -10.82 -11.14
C TYR A 8 1.86 -10.12 -10.68
N CYS A 9 1.90 -8.78 -10.72
CA CYS A 9 3.02 -8.00 -10.24
C CYS A 9 3.26 -8.23 -8.73
N CYS A 10 2.20 -8.28 -7.93
CA CYS A 10 2.30 -8.59 -6.50
C CYS A 10 2.76 -10.03 -6.26
N GLU A 11 2.29 -10.96 -7.07
CA GLU A 11 2.74 -12.36 -7.00
C GLU A 11 4.23 -12.46 -7.26
N ALA A 12 4.70 -11.90 -8.40
CA ALA A 12 6.09 -12.00 -8.82
C ALA A 12 7.07 -11.23 -7.90
N LEU A 13 6.70 -10.01 -7.45
CA LEU A 13 7.63 -9.13 -6.73
C LEU A 13 7.56 -9.24 -5.20
N LYS A 14 6.45 -9.74 -4.66
CA LYS A 14 6.25 -9.82 -3.20
C LYS A 14 6.06 -11.24 -2.73
N LYS A 15 5.09 -11.97 -3.30
CA LYS A 15 4.66 -13.25 -2.75
C LYS A 15 5.65 -14.37 -3.08
N GLU A 16 6.12 -14.48 -4.32
CA GLU A 16 7.08 -15.52 -4.74
C GLU A 16 8.43 -15.44 -4.03
N PRO A 17 9.10 -14.26 -3.94
CA PRO A 17 10.33 -14.12 -3.16
C PRO A 17 10.14 -14.53 -1.69
N PHE A 18 8.98 -14.18 -1.13
CA PHE A 18 8.65 -14.49 0.25
C PHE A 18 8.43 -16.00 0.47
N LYS A 19 7.65 -16.65 -0.39
CA LYS A 19 7.45 -18.11 -0.38
C LYS A 19 8.77 -18.86 -0.49
N ARG A 20 9.67 -18.39 -1.37
CA ARG A 20 11.01 -18.96 -1.53
C ARG A 20 11.83 -18.86 -0.23
N TYR A 21 11.85 -17.67 0.40
CA TYR A 21 12.52 -17.47 1.66
C TYR A 21 12.00 -18.39 2.78
N VAL A 22 10.68 -18.50 2.91
CA VAL A 22 10.05 -19.43 3.87
C VAL A 22 10.47 -20.86 3.60
N LYS A 23 10.46 -21.29 2.34
CA LYS A 23 10.86 -22.65 1.94
C LYS A 23 12.32 -22.93 2.24
N GLU A 24 13.21 -21.99 1.98
CA GLU A 24 14.67 -22.14 2.18
C GLU A 24 15.07 -22.11 3.66
N THR A 25 14.39 -21.31 4.47
CA THR A 25 14.79 -21.06 5.86
C THR A 25 13.95 -21.77 6.90
N GLY A 26 12.75 -22.25 6.53
CA GLY A 26 11.77 -22.80 7.47
C GLY A 26 11.12 -21.75 8.39
N ARG A 27 11.50 -20.46 8.26
CA ARG A 27 10.97 -19.37 9.11
C ARG A 27 9.55 -19.01 8.68
N GLN A 28 8.70 -18.74 9.66
CA GLN A 28 7.32 -18.33 9.43
C GLN A 28 7.15 -16.82 9.62
N PRO A 29 6.24 -16.18 8.86
CA PRO A 29 6.10 -14.74 8.90
C PRO A 29 5.28 -14.22 10.08
N PHE A 30 5.74 -13.10 10.61
CA PHE A 30 4.88 -12.15 11.31
C PHE A 30 4.42 -11.08 10.32
N ILE A 31 3.12 -10.86 10.18
CA ILE A 31 2.55 -9.90 9.24
C ILE A 31 1.87 -8.77 10.02
N GLY A 32 2.37 -7.56 9.85
CA GLY A 32 1.83 -6.34 10.47
C GLY A 32 0.65 -5.79 9.68
N ILE A 33 -0.49 -6.47 9.74
CA ILE A 33 -1.76 -6.01 9.16
C ILE A 33 -2.82 -5.92 10.23
N THR A 34 -3.73 -4.96 10.07
CA THR A 34 -4.90 -4.78 10.92
C THR A 34 -6.16 -5.24 10.19
N GLN A 35 -7.20 -5.65 10.91
CA GLN A 35 -8.46 -6.10 10.32
C GLN A 35 -9.20 -4.97 9.60
N ASP A 36 -9.08 -3.75 10.08
CA ASP A 36 -9.77 -2.59 9.54
C ASP A 36 -9.17 -2.03 8.23
N GLU A 37 -8.06 -2.60 7.74
CA GLU A 37 -7.46 -2.19 6.48
C GLU A 37 -8.36 -2.50 5.25
N SER A 38 -9.18 -3.53 5.33
CA SER A 38 -10.15 -3.88 4.29
C SER A 38 -11.10 -4.99 4.77
N PHE A 39 -12.33 -5.00 4.25
CA PHE A 39 -13.32 -6.04 4.48
C PHE A 39 -12.78 -7.47 4.27
N ARG A 40 -11.92 -7.68 3.27
CA ARG A 40 -11.28 -8.98 3.04
C ARG A 40 -10.37 -9.40 4.20
N ARG A 41 -9.64 -8.44 4.82
CA ARG A 41 -8.76 -8.71 5.95
C ARG A 41 -9.53 -8.97 7.22
N GLU A 42 -10.58 -8.20 7.45
CA GLU A 42 -11.52 -8.41 8.54
C GLU A 42 -12.14 -9.82 8.49
N ASN A 43 -12.70 -10.21 7.35
CA ASN A 43 -13.25 -11.55 7.17
C ASN A 43 -12.19 -12.65 7.39
N GLN A 44 -10.99 -12.48 6.83
CA GLN A 44 -9.93 -13.44 7.03
C GLN A 44 -9.56 -13.56 8.52
N TYR A 45 -9.40 -12.43 9.20
CA TYR A 45 -9.08 -12.41 10.62
C TYR A 45 -10.16 -13.09 11.47
N ASN A 46 -11.43 -12.80 11.21
CA ASN A 46 -12.57 -13.41 11.90
C ASN A 46 -12.63 -14.93 11.74
N HIS A 47 -12.13 -15.47 10.61
CA HIS A 47 -12.08 -16.92 10.41
C HIS A 47 -10.83 -17.59 10.99
N THR A 48 -9.67 -16.92 10.95
CA THR A 48 -8.39 -17.55 11.27
C THR A 48 -7.77 -17.06 12.57
N GLY A 49 -8.22 -15.91 13.08
CA GLY A 49 -7.59 -15.26 14.23
C GLY A 49 -6.16 -14.78 13.96
N CYS A 50 -5.40 -14.59 15.05
CA CYS A 50 -4.03 -14.09 14.97
C CYS A 50 -3.06 -15.07 14.30
N ASN A 51 -3.26 -16.38 14.50
CA ASN A 51 -2.34 -17.41 14.01
C ASN A 51 -3.04 -18.35 13.03
N VAL A 52 -2.45 -18.52 11.88
CA VAL A 52 -2.93 -19.41 10.82
C VAL A 52 -2.00 -20.61 10.73
N TYR A 53 -2.56 -21.80 10.86
CA TYR A 53 -1.82 -23.09 10.85
C TYR A 53 -2.28 -24.01 9.70
N ASP A 54 -3.18 -23.56 8.85
CA ASP A 54 -3.68 -24.38 7.75
C ASP A 54 -2.59 -24.58 6.67
N GLY A 55 -2.06 -25.73 6.59
CA GLY A 55 -1.06 -26.38 5.75
C GLY A 55 -0.37 -25.64 4.57
N HIS A 56 -0.93 -24.58 4.04
CA HIS A 56 -0.36 -23.86 2.90
C HIS A 56 0.29 -22.52 3.25
N THR A 57 -0.07 -21.91 4.36
CA THR A 57 0.46 -20.57 4.73
C THR A 57 0.43 -20.39 6.24
N ILE A 58 1.40 -20.97 6.92
CA ILE A 58 1.59 -20.72 8.36
C ILE A 58 2.03 -19.26 8.51
N LYS A 59 1.34 -18.49 9.34
CA LYS A 59 1.66 -17.07 9.61
C LYS A 59 1.07 -16.61 10.92
N SER A 60 1.66 -15.58 11.52
CA SER A 60 1.09 -14.84 12.64
C SER A 60 0.76 -13.41 12.26
N GLN A 61 -0.38 -12.92 12.72
CA GLN A 61 -0.90 -11.58 12.51
C GLN A 61 -1.19 -10.93 13.88
N PRO A 62 -0.16 -10.63 14.67
CA PRO A 62 -0.33 -10.21 16.06
C PRO A 62 -1.07 -8.87 16.21
N MET A 63 -1.09 -8.05 15.16
CA MET A 63 -1.80 -6.78 15.13
C MET A 63 -3.21 -6.88 14.54
N GLY A 64 -3.67 -8.08 14.20
CA GLY A 64 -4.93 -8.29 13.48
C GLY A 64 -6.15 -7.69 14.17
N PHE A 65 -6.19 -7.68 15.51
CA PHE A 65 -7.31 -7.12 16.29
C PHE A 65 -7.17 -5.62 16.62
N TRP A 66 -6.03 -5.00 16.29
CA TRP A 66 -5.82 -3.59 16.56
C TRP A 66 -6.46 -2.72 15.46
N PRO A 67 -7.28 -1.74 15.82
CA PRO A 67 -7.67 -0.68 14.89
C PRO A 67 -6.47 0.17 14.50
N LYS A 68 -6.46 0.68 13.28
CA LYS A 68 -5.35 1.50 12.76
C LYS A 68 -5.05 2.73 13.63
N ASN A 69 -6.08 3.39 14.13
CA ASN A 69 -5.92 4.55 15.00
C ASN A 69 -5.21 4.22 16.32
N GLU A 70 -5.46 3.05 16.91
CA GLU A 70 -4.76 2.60 18.12
C GLU A 70 -3.29 2.24 17.84
N VAL A 71 -3.00 1.68 16.66
CA VAL A 71 -1.60 1.45 16.23
C VAL A 71 -0.84 2.77 16.13
N ILE A 72 -1.48 3.82 15.58
CA ILE A 72 -0.87 5.16 15.50
C ILE A 72 -0.69 5.74 16.91
N GLN A 73 -1.71 5.67 17.75
CA GLN A 73 -1.64 6.12 19.15
C GLN A 73 -0.47 5.46 19.87
N TYR A 74 -0.37 4.14 19.82
CA TYR A 74 0.70 3.39 20.44
C TYR A 74 2.09 3.83 19.94
N ALA A 75 2.22 4.02 18.61
CA ALA A 75 3.49 4.48 18.03
C ALA A 75 3.89 5.87 18.54
N VAL A 76 2.93 6.77 18.70
CA VAL A 76 3.17 8.12 19.25
C VAL A 76 3.55 8.06 20.74
N GLU A 77 2.77 7.33 21.54
CA GLU A 77 3.01 7.19 22.99
C GLU A 77 4.35 6.53 23.29
N GLN A 78 4.73 5.51 22.53
CA GLN A 78 6.00 4.81 22.69
C GLN A 78 7.17 5.48 21.95
N ARG A 79 6.94 6.63 21.30
CA ARG A 79 7.94 7.38 20.51
C ARG A 79 8.63 6.52 19.45
N ILE A 80 7.87 5.63 18.82
CA ILE A 80 8.39 4.77 17.75
C ILE A 80 8.66 5.64 16.52
N PRO A 81 9.83 5.54 15.88
CA PRO A 81 10.13 6.30 14.68
C PRO A 81 9.15 5.98 13.55
N ILE A 82 8.49 7.00 13.03
CA ILE A 82 7.52 6.91 11.94
C ILE A 82 8.16 7.46 10.66
N CYS A 83 7.99 6.75 9.55
CA CYS A 83 8.52 7.19 8.26
C CYS A 83 7.88 8.54 7.85
N SER A 84 8.70 9.48 7.40
CA SER A 84 8.27 10.84 7.02
C SER A 84 7.20 10.88 5.93
N VAL A 85 7.06 9.83 5.12
CA VAL A 85 6.02 9.73 4.09
C VAL A 85 4.60 9.77 4.67
N TYR A 86 4.43 9.34 5.93
CA TYR A 86 3.16 9.44 6.64
C TYR A 86 2.87 10.84 7.17
N GLY A 87 3.85 11.76 7.13
CA GLY A 87 3.72 13.09 7.70
C GLY A 87 3.71 13.10 9.23
N THR A 88 2.94 14.00 9.80
CA THR A 88 2.83 14.19 11.25
C THR A 88 1.58 13.52 11.80
N PRO A 89 1.65 12.79 12.92
CA PRO A 89 0.46 12.25 13.57
C PRO A 89 -0.35 13.39 14.22
N TYR A 90 -1.67 13.27 14.11
CA TYR A 90 -2.61 14.22 14.75
C TYR A 90 -3.86 13.52 15.24
N GLN A 91 -4.60 14.17 16.13
CA GLN A 91 -5.91 13.70 16.59
C GLN A 91 -7.04 14.53 15.96
N ASP A 92 -8.12 13.88 15.59
CA ASP A 92 -9.36 14.55 15.21
C ASP A 92 -10.14 15.05 16.47
N LYS A 93 -11.25 15.72 16.24
CA LYS A 93 -12.12 16.22 17.33
C LYS A 93 -12.74 15.11 18.19
N LYS A 94 -12.71 13.86 17.72
CA LYS A 94 -13.23 12.69 18.43
C LYS A 94 -12.13 11.91 19.17
N GLY A 95 -10.89 12.35 19.07
CA GLY A 95 -9.74 11.72 19.67
C GLY A 95 -9.11 10.59 18.85
N ASN A 96 -9.54 10.37 17.61
CA ASN A 96 -8.94 9.35 16.75
C ASN A 96 -7.63 9.85 16.15
N TRP A 97 -6.64 8.97 16.07
CA TRP A 97 -5.34 9.26 15.51
C TRP A 97 -5.27 9.02 14.00
N TYR A 98 -4.63 9.96 13.29
CA TYR A 98 -4.41 9.95 11.84
C TYR A 98 -3.03 10.49 11.51
N PHE A 99 -2.63 10.36 10.24
CA PHE A 99 -1.45 10.99 9.69
C PHE A 99 -1.83 12.07 8.66
N THR A 100 -1.01 13.12 8.57
CA THR A 100 -1.22 14.20 7.58
C THR A 100 -0.78 13.82 6.17
N GLY A 101 0.09 12.82 6.02
CA GLY A 101 0.64 12.37 4.74
C GLY A 101 -0.07 11.14 4.17
N GLU A 102 0.68 10.26 3.55
CA GLU A 102 0.12 9.10 2.86
C GLU A 102 -0.55 8.11 3.83
N GLN A 103 -1.72 7.62 3.45
CA GLN A 103 -2.49 6.70 4.29
C GLN A 103 -1.93 5.28 4.30
N ARG A 104 -1.20 4.91 3.26
CA ARG A 104 -0.53 3.61 3.14
C ARG A 104 0.67 3.71 2.22
N THR A 105 1.69 2.93 2.53
CA THR A 105 2.84 2.74 1.66
C THR A 105 2.69 1.43 0.89
N GLY A 106 3.17 1.45 -0.35
CA GLY A 106 3.19 0.29 -1.23
C GLY A 106 4.37 0.40 -2.18
N CYS A 107 4.29 -0.24 -3.34
CA CYS A 107 5.22 0.07 -4.42
C CYS A 107 4.92 1.48 -4.92
N CYS A 108 5.94 2.35 -5.02
CA CYS A 108 5.78 3.77 -5.34
C CYS A 108 4.91 4.05 -6.56
N VAL A 109 5.08 3.27 -7.62
CA VAL A 109 4.34 3.44 -8.89
C VAL A 109 3.25 2.40 -9.08
N CYS A 110 2.71 1.83 -8.00
CA CYS A 110 1.68 0.83 -8.08
C CYS A 110 0.34 1.44 -8.50
N GLY A 111 -0.16 1.05 -9.68
CA GLY A 111 -1.48 1.44 -10.16
C GLY A 111 -2.64 0.68 -9.50
N PHE A 112 -2.36 -0.38 -8.72
CA PHE A 112 -3.42 -1.19 -8.11
C PHE A 112 -4.20 -0.39 -7.06
N GLY A 113 -5.51 -0.25 -7.29
CA GLY A 113 -6.40 0.50 -6.42
C GLY A 113 -6.39 2.02 -6.63
N CYS A 114 -5.51 2.58 -7.47
CA CYS A 114 -5.46 4.03 -7.74
C CYS A 114 -6.78 4.60 -8.24
N HIS A 115 -7.57 3.83 -8.99
CA HIS A 115 -8.88 4.26 -9.48
C HIS A 115 -9.92 4.48 -8.37
N LEU A 116 -9.62 4.06 -7.14
CA LEU A 116 -10.46 4.26 -5.95
C LEU A 116 -9.99 5.45 -5.12
N GLU A 117 -8.86 6.05 -5.46
CA GLU A 117 -8.32 7.20 -4.74
C GLU A 117 -8.97 8.50 -5.23
N PRO A 118 -9.08 9.51 -4.34
CA PRO A 118 -9.46 10.86 -4.78
C PRO A 118 -8.39 11.44 -5.71
N VAL A 119 -8.77 12.39 -6.53
CA VAL A 119 -7.86 13.18 -7.35
C VAL A 119 -7.32 14.34 -6.49
N PRO A 120 -6.00 14.58 -6.50
CA PRO A 120 -4.94 13.83 -7.17
C PRO A 120 -4.66 12.47 -6.55
N ASN A 121 -4.57 11.42 -7.38
CA ASN A 121 -4.20 10.08 -6.93
C ASN A 121 -2.69 10.00 -6.58
N ARG A 122 -2.24 8.86 -6.00
CA ARG A 122 -0.84 8.67 -5.58
C ARG A 122 0.19 8.89 -6.68
N LEU A 123 -0.11 8.57 -7.93
CA LEU A 123 0.82 8.74 -9.04
C LEU A 123 0.95 10.22 -9.41
N GLN A 124 -0.16 10.95 -9.42
CA GLN A 124 -0.18 12.39 -9.65
C GLN A 124 0.57 13.13 -8.52
N ARG A 125 0.29 12.79 -7.26
CA ARG A 125 1.04 13.35 -6.10
C ARG A 125 2.53 13.01 -6.14
N LEU A 126 2.89 11.82 -6.64
CA LEU A 126 4.29 11.43 -6.75
C LEU A 126 5.03 12.22 -7.85
N ARG A 127 4.35 12.56 -8.95
CA ARG A 127 4.88 13.41 -10.02
C ARG A 127 5.13 14.85 -9.56
N THR A 128 4.26 15.38 -8.73
CA THR A 128 4.37 16.75 -8.18
C THR A 128 5.14 16.82 -6.87
N SER A 129 5.73 15.71 -6.41
CA SER A 129 6.49 15.64 -5.16
C SER A 129 7.68 16.59 -5.18
N ASP A 130 7.92 17.31 -4.08
CA ASP A 130 9.13 18.13 -3.86
C ASP A 130 10.41 17.30 -3.86
N ASN A 131 10.31 15.99 -3.64
CA ASN A 131 11.44 15.08 -3.66
C ASN A 131 11.81 14.68 -5.10
N ASP A 132 12.87 15.29 -5.64
CA ASP A 132 13.40 15.01 -6.97
C ASP A 132 13.65 13.53 -7.28
N LYS A 133 14.09 12.77 -6.30
CA LYS A 133 14.36 11.34 -6.48
C LYS A 133 13.06 10.57 -6.73
N HIS A 134 12.02 10.88 -5.97
CA HIS A 134 10.71 10.25 -6.13
C HIS A 134 10.08 10.63 -7.47
N ARG A 135 10.16 11.90 -7.84
CA ARG A 135 9.65 12.42 -9.12
C ARG A 135 10.32 11.73 -10.31
N ARG A 136 11.67 11.72 -10.35
CA ARG A 136 12.43 11.03 -11.41
C ARG A 136 12.19 9.53 -11.46
N MET A 137 12.01 8.88 -10.32
CA MET A 137 11.67 7.46 -10.26
C MET A 137 10.28 7.21 -10.84
N CYS A 138 9.30 8.04 -10.51
CA CYS A 138 7.95 7.95 -11.07
C CYS A 138 7.98 8.09 -12.59
N GLU A 139 8.61 9.14 -13.11
CA GLU A 139 8.76 9.39 -14.54
C GLU A 139 9.46 8.23 -15.25
N GLY A 140 10.58 7.76 -14.72
CA GLY A 140 11.30 6.62 -15.29
C GLY A 140 10.45 5.36 -15.37
N CYS A 141 9.68 5.06 -14.32
CA CYS A 141 8.78 3.90 -14.32
C CYS A 141 7.60 4.05 -15.30
N LEU A 142 7.01 5.24 -15.41
CA LEU A 142 5.89 5.49 -16.32
C LEU A 142 6.29 5.33 -17.79
N GLN A 143 7.55 5.59 -18.13
CA GLN A 143 8.09 5.46 -19.50
C GLN A 143 8.57 4.06 -19.87
N ILE A 144 8.56 3.10 -18.94
CA ILE A 144 8.91 1.71 -19.24
C ILE A 144 7.93 1.14 -20.26
N LYS A 145 8.46 0.62 -21.38
CA LYS A 145 7.67 0.01 -22.44
C LYS A 145 7.58 -1.50 -22.30
N ASN A 146 6.41 -2.03 -22.53
CA ASN A 146 6.17 -3.46 -22.67
C ASN A 146 5.12 -3.70 -23.76
N HIS A 147 5.39 -4.60 -24.71
CA HIS A 147 4.52 -4.88 -25.86
C HIS A 147 4.07 -3.61 -26.64
N GLY A 148 5.00 -2.67 -26.83
CA GLY A 148 4.75 -1.43 -27.59
C GLY A 148 4.01 -0.32 -26.86
N MET A 149 3.60 -0.54 -25.63
CA MET A 149 2.86 0.40 -24.77
C MET A 149 3.72 0.81 -23.57
N THR A 150 3.71 2.10 -23.19
CA THR A 150 4.33 2.55 -21.95
C THR A 150 3.45 2.16 -20.74
N TYR A 151 4.05 2.11 -19.56
CA TYR A 151 3.27 1.87 -18.34
C TYR A 151 2.24 2.97 -18.11
N GLU A 152 2.57 4.22 -18.41
CA GLU A 152 1.64 5.36 -18.37
C GLU A 152 0.44 5.15 -19.30
N GLN A 153 0.67 4.76 -20.54
CA GLN A 153 -0.41 4.45 -21.48
C GLN A 153 -1.31 3.32 -20.98
N ALA A 154 -0.72 2.29 -20.37
CA ALA A 154 -1.46 1.19 -19.79
C ALA A 154 -2.33 1.63 -18.59
N LEU A 155 -1.82 2.51 -17.74
CA LEU A 155 -2.56 3.09 -16.61
C LEU A 155 -3.73 3.95 -17.10
N ASN A 156 -3.49 4.84 -18.04
CA ASN A 156 -4.53 5.69 -18.64
C ASN A 156 -5.61 4.84 -19.32
N TYR A 157 -5.22 3.79 -20.04
CA TYR A 157 -6.17 2.82 -20.61
C TYR A 157 -7.00 2.12 -19.50
N ALA A 158 -6.41 1.87 -18.35
CA ALA A 158 -7.12 1.31 -17.20
C ALA A 158 -8.01 2.32 -16.46
N GLY A 159 -8.03 3.59 -16.89
CA GLY A 159 -8.81 4.67 -16.27
C GLY A 159 -8.13 5.28 -15.03
N ILE A 160 -6.80 5.18 -14.94
CA ILE A 160 -6.00 5.78 -13.88
C ILE A 160 -5.26 6.98 -14.48
N PRO A 161 -5.67 8.23 -14.18
CA PRO A 161 -5.00 9.41 -14.69
C PRO A 161 -3.60 9.52 -14.06
N THR A 162 -2.63 9.87 -14.89
CA THR A 162 -1.22 10.03 -14.46
C THR A 162 -0.73 11.47 -14.68
N GLU A 163 -1.46 12.30 -15.40
CA GLU A 163 -1.12 13.68 -15.67
C GLU A 163 -1.27 14.56 -14.43
N GLU A 164 -0.50 15.63 -14.36
CA GLU A 164 -0.62 16.61 -13.28
C GLU A 164 -2.03 17.23 -13.29
N VAL A 165 -2.58 17.43 -12.10
CA VAL A 165 -3.84 18.17 -11.96
C VAL A 165 -3.50 19.64 -12.11
N GLN A 166 -3.99 20.29 -13.16
CA GLN A 166 -3.94 21.76 -13.24
C GLN A 166 -4.90 22.30 -12.20
N GLU A 167 -4.39 23.05 -11.24
CA GLU A 167 -5.25 23.86 -10.39
C GLU A 167 -5.83 24.96 -11.27
N ASP A 168 -7.13 24.91 -11.51
CA ASP A 168 -7.85 26.03 -12.12
C ASP A 168 -7.74 27.22 -11.15
N GLU A 169 -7.09 28.31 -11.61
CA GLU A 169 -6.96 29.57 -10.91
C GLU A 169 -8.32 30.24 -10.65
#